data_eac3bfcd3b5e6ea74b09dff02d8593b5
#
_entry.id   eac3bfcd3b5e6ea74b09dff02d8593b5
#
_cell.length_a   1.000
_cell.length_b   1.000
_cell.length_c   1.000
_cell.angle_alpha   90.00
_cell.angle_beta   90.00
_cell.angle_gamma   90.00
#
_symmetry.space_group_name_H-M   'P 1'
#
loop_
_entity.id
_entity.type
_entity.pdbx_description
1 polymer ?
#
loop_
_entity_poly.entity_id
_entity_poly.type
_entity_poly.pdbx_seq_one_letter_code
_entity_poly.pdbx_strand_id
1 'polypeptide(L)'
;MTYRIPNSSWSFSATANITQRTQDSTLNVSFPNLTVSMGQIYPFKRKSVVGNERWYEKIQMSYSGRFQNSILTKQDQILKSNLIKDWRNGMYHNIPISATFNVFKYLNLTASFNFTDRMYTNKVMREWDTQQSKIVQDTTYGFYNVFNYYGSLSADTKLYGFYKPWKIFGDKVQAIRHIFTPSISFSAAPDFSSPRYGFWKTLSYVNERGETVTEKYSPFSNGIFGTVSQGKQGTVSFSVSNNLEMKVKSDRDSTGVRKISLIENLSANMSYNMAADSMKWSNLNTSILIKLTKGFNLQMSATWDTYTYQLDSYGNPVRVNKPRWTVGKG
;
A
#
# COMPACT_ATOMS: atom_id res chain seq x y z
N MET A 1 14.29 3.25 22.65
CA MET A 1 15.50 4.10 22.49
C MET A 1 15.75 4.31 21.04
N THR A 2 15.99 5.56 20.60
CA THR A 2 16.29 5.89 19.19
C THR A 2 17.58 6.69 19.13
N TYR A 3 18.46 6.31 18.23
CA TYR A 3 19.72 6.99 17.98
C TYR A 3 19.82 7.39 16.51
N ARG A 4 20.16 8.65 16.23
CA ARG A 4 20.43 9.16 14.89
C ARG A 4 21.93 9.48 14.78
N ILE A 5 22.55 9.01 13.71
CA ILE A 5 23.95 9.38 13.44
C ILE A 5 23.99 10.85 13.01
N PRO A 6 24.74 11.72 13.69
CA PRO A 6 24.88 13.11 13.30
C PRO A 6 25.36 13.24 11.84
N ASN A 7 24.81 14.21 11.11
CA ASN A 7 25.15 14.46 9.70
C ASN A 7 24.97 13.25 8.76
N SER A 8 24.09 12.30 9.12
CA SER A 8 23.81 11.11 8.33
C SER A 8 22.33 10.88 8.19
N SER A 9 21.94 10.16 7.13
CA SER A 9 20.55 9.74 6.90
C SER A 9 20.15 8.53 7.74
N TRP A 10 21.06 7.94 8.52
CA TRP A 10 20.83 6.72 9.27
C TRP A 10 20.25 6.97 10.65
N SER A 11 19.27 6.16 11.02
CA SER A 11 18.71 6.10 12.36
C SER A 11 18.51 4.67 12.78
N PHE A 12 18.71 4.42 14.07
CA PHE A 12 18.60 3.12 14.73
C PHE A 12 17.60 3.25 15.87
N SER A 13 16.71 2.29 15.99
CA SER A 13 15.77 2.23 17.09
C SER A 13 15.76 0.83 17.69
N ALA A 14 15.78 0.75 19.00
CA ALA A 14 15.62 -0.49 19.74
C ALA A 14 14.44 -0.36 20.70
N THR A 15 13.52 -1.32 20.65
CA THR A 15 12.34 -1.37 21.51
C THR A 15 12.17 -2.76 22.10
N ALA A 16 11.56 -2.79 23.28
CA ALA A 16 11.10 -4.01 23.95
C ALA A 16 9.62 -3.82 24.26
N ASN A 17 8.84 -4.86 24.08
CA ASN A 17 7.43 -4.87 24.46
C ASN A 17 7.12 -6.15 25.24
N ILE A 18 6.50 -6.01 26.40
CA ILE A 18 6.09 -7.13 27.23
C ILE A 18 4.61 -6.88 27.59
N THR A 19 3.77 -7.81 27.23
CA THR A 19 2.34 -7.78 27.56
C THR A 19 1.95 -9.06 28.27
N GLN A 20 1.36 -8.92 29.45
CA GLN A 20 0.87 -10.03 30.26
C GLN A 20 -0.66 -10.10 30.18
N ARG A 21 -1.18 -11.30 29.96
CA ARG A 21 -2.60 -11.59 30.06
C ARG A 21 -2.82 -12.39 31.33
N THR A 22 -3.54 -11.81 32.29
CA THR A 22 -3.72 -12.37 33.65
C THR A 22 -4.66 -13.55 33.66
N GLN A 23 -5.65 -13.61 32.74
CA GLN A 23 -6.66 -14.65 32.70
C GLN A 23 -6.11 -16.05 32.47
N ASP A 24 -5.08 -16.19 31.63
CA ASP A 24 -4.48 -17.46 31.22
C ASP A 24 -2.98 -17.56 31.55
N SER A 25 -2.46 -16.58 32.31
CA SER A 25 -1.05 -16.45 32.69
C SER A 25 -0.09 -16.47 31.50
N THR A 26 -0.54 -15.96 30.34
CA THR A 26 0.28 -15.87 29.13
C THR A 26 1.06 -14.56 29.10
N LEU A 27 2.28 -14.66 28.60
CA LEU A 27 3.23 -13.57 28.42
C LEU A 27 3.57 -13.46 26.94
N ASN A 28 3.31 -12.29 26.35
CA ASN A 28 3.78 -11.96 25.02
C ASN A 28 4.98 -11.02 25.13
N VAL A 29 6.15 -11.51 24.75
CA VAL A 29 7.41 -10.76 24.79
C VAL A 29 7.91 -10.55 23.39
N SER A 30 8.25 -9.30 23.07
CA SER A 30 8.93 -8.92 21.85
C SER A 30 10.23 -8.21 22.20
N PHE A 31 11.36 -8.91 22.06
CA PHE A 31 12.69 -8.41 22.36
C PHE A 31 13.78 -9.25 21.69
N PRO A 32 14.80 -8.63 21.09
CA PRO A 32 14.86 -7.22 20.74
C PRO A 32 14.01 -6.92 19.48
N ASN A 33 13.42 -5.73 19.43
CA ASN A 33 12.89 -5.16 18.20
C ASN A 33 13.85 -4.06 17.74
N LEU A 34 14.61 -4.33 16.70
CA LEU A 34 15.57 -3.38 16.14
C LEU A 34 15.05 -2.86 14.82
N THR A 35 15.09 -1.55 14.64
CA THR A 35 14.79 -0.89 13.36
C THR A 35 16.00 -0.07 12.94
N VAL A 36 16.41 -0.27 11.70
CA VAL A 36 17.45 0.50 11.03
C VAL A 36 16.82 1.20 9.84
N SER A 37 16.90 2.52 9.80
CA SER A 37 16.32 3.29 8.71
C SER A 37 17.36 4.23 8.11
N MET A 38 17.38 4.29 6.81
CA MET A 38 18.11 5.30 6.05
C MET A 38 17.07 6.20 5.39
N GLY A 39 17.10 7.48 5.72
CA GLY A 39 16.28 8.49 5.07
C GLY A 39 16.57 8.57 3.58
N GLN A 40 15.76 9.32 2.87
CA GLN A 40 15.91 9.49 1.43
C GLN A 40 17.29 10.06 1.07
N ILE A 41 17.97 9.38 0.16
CA ILE A 41 19.25 9.78 -0.42
C ILE A 41 19.16 9.78 -1.95
N TYR A 42 20.06 10.52 -2.57
CA TYR A 42 20.25 10.55 -4.02
C TYR A 42 21.64 9.96 -4.34
N PRO A 43 21.74 8.63 -4.51
CA PRO A 43 23.06 7.95 -4.56
C PRO A 43 23.91 8.37 -5.75
N PHE A 44 23.28 8.85 -6.83
CA PHE A 44 23.97 9.25 -8.06
C PHE A 44 24.08 10.76 -8.23
N LYS A 45 23.70 11.56 -7.21
CA LYS A 45 23.78 13.01 -7.29
C LYS A 45 25.24 13.46 -7.18
N ARG A 46 25.66 14.29 -8.14
CA ARG A 46 27.00 14.89 -8.14
C ARG A 46 27.15 15.85 -6.93
N LYS A 47 28.32 15.85 -6.32
CA LYS A 47 28.66 16.75 -5.20
C LYS A 47 28.70 18.23 -5.63
N SER A 48 29.15 18.50 -6.85
CA SER A 48 29.18 19.84 -7.46
C SER A 48 28.40 19.79 -8.77
N VAL A 49 27.26 20.46 -8.81
CA VAL A 49 26.36 20.48 -9.96
C VAL A 49 26.71 21.69 -10.83
N VAL A 50 27.26 21.44 -12.02
CA VAL A 50 27.43 22.44 -13.07
C VAL A 50 26.46 22.10 -14.21
N GLY A 51 25.56 23.04 -14.55
CA GLY A 51 24.52 22.85 -15.55
C GLY A 51 23.26 22.14 -15.00
N ASN A 52 22.45 21.57 -15.90
CA ASN A 52 21.20 20.91 -15.55
C ASN A 52 21.43 19.55 -14.87
N GLU A 53 20.53 19.20 -13.95
CA GLU A 53 20.51 17.86 -13.35
C GLU A 53 20.28 16.80 -14.44
N ARG A 54 21.08 15.73 -14.37
CA ARG A 54 20.94 14.56 -15.26
C ARG A 54 19.84 13.64 -14.75
N TRP A 55 19.25 12.82 -15.62
CA TRP A 55 18.13 11.95 -15.27
C TRP A 55 18.43 11.00 -14.10
N TYR A 56 19.65 10.45 -14.02
CA TYR A 56 20.03 9.54 -12.93
C TYR A 56 20.26 10.25 -11.59
N GLU A 57 20.52 11.56 -11.58
CA GLU A 57 20.67 12.33 -10.35
C GLU A 57 19.34 12.51 -9.60
N LYS A 58 18.22 12.29 -10.28
CA LYS A 58 16.87 12.29 -9.73
C LYS A 58 16.46 10.97 -9.10
N ILE A 59 17.30 9.94 -9.22
CA ILE A 59 17.06 8.65 -8.58
C ILE A 59 17.26 8.81 -7.09
N GLN A 60 16.21 8.54 -6.34
CA GLN A 60 16.19 8.57 -4.90
C GLN A 60 15.92 7.17 -4.37
N MET A 61 16.53 6.85 -3.24
CA MET A 61 16.28 5.62 -2.51
C MET A 61 16.26 5.86 -1.01
N SER A 62 15.54 5.02 -0.32
CA SER A 62 15.60 4.91 1.14
C SER A 62 15.67 3.44 1.54
N TYR A 63 15.93 3.19 2.81
CA TYR A 63 15.99 1.84 3.35
C TYR A 63 15.32 1.77 4.70
N SER A 64 14.60 0.69 4.93
CA SER A 64 14.05 0.34 6.23
C SER A 64 14.29 -1.13 6.50
N GLY A 65 15.13 -1.42 7.50
CA GLY A 65 15.39 -2.74 8.03
C GLY A 65 14.75 -2.92 9.40
N ARG A 66 14.18 -4.09 9.65
CA ARG A 66 13.60 -4.44 10.95
C ARG A 66 14.03 -5.85 11.32
N PHE A 67 14.60 -6.00 12.50
CA PHE A 67 14.80 -7.30 13.14
C PHE A 67 13.81 -7.40 14.30
N GLN A 68 13.04 -8.47 14.33
CA GLN A 68 12.08 -8.69 15.38
C GLN A 68 12.17 -10.13 15.88
N ASN A 69 12.09 -10.26 17.19
CA ASN A 69 12.08 -11.51 17.89
C ASN A 69 10.95 -11.50 18.91
N SER A 70 10.06 -12.51 18.90
CA SER A 70 8.89 -12.54 19.78
C SER A 70 8.52 -13.95 20.19
N ILE A 71 7.98 -14.07 21.40
CA ILE A 71 7.41 -15.31 21.94
C ILE A 71 6.09 -15.03 22.64
N LEU A 72 5.15 -15.96 22.46
CA LEU A 72 3.93 -16.07 23.25
C LEU A 72 4.02 -17.35 24.05
N THR A 73 4.15 -17.26 25.37
CA THR A 73 4.35 -18.43 26.24
C THR A 73 3.71 -18.19 27.61
N LYS A 74 3.65 -19.21 28.43
CA LYS A 74 3.29 -19.05 29.85
C LYS A 74 4.42 -18.41 30.64
N GLN A 75 4.07 -17.65 31.68
CA GLN A 75 5.04 -16.92 32.49
C GLN A 75 6.13 -17.78 33.10
N ASP A 76 5.82 -18.99 33.50
CA ASP A 76 6.76 -19.98 34.09
C ASP A 76 7.70 -20.62 33.05
N GLN A 77 7.38 -20.53 31.77
CA GLN A 77 8.15 -21.15 30.69
C GLN A 77 9.11 -20.19 29.99
N ILE A 78 9.00 -18.89 30.20
CA ILE A 78 9.78 -17.88 29.48
C ILE A 78 11.30 -18.08 29.62
N LEU A 79 11.76 -18.35 30.83
CA LEU A 79 13.16 -18.57 31.14
C LEU A 79 13.71 -19.94 30.68
N LYS A 80 12.82 -20.87 30.34
CA LYS A 80 13.14 -22.21 29.83
C LYS A 80 13.06 -22.26 28.29
N SER A 81 12.61 -21.19 27.65
CA SER A 81 12.41 -21.13 26.21
C SER A 81 13.73 -21.11 25.43
N ASN A 82 13.75 -21.81 24.30
CA ASN A 82 14.88 -21.81 23.37
C ASN A 82 14.68 -20.67 22.35
N LEU A 83 15.66 -19.78 22.26
CA LEU A 83 15.61 -18.58 21.39
C LEU A 83 15.44 -18.89 19.88
N ILE A 84 15.79 -20.09 19.43
CA ILE A 84 15.67 -20.47 18.02
C ILE A 84 14.37 -21.25 17.76
N LYS A 85 14.01 -22.19 18.68
CA LYS A 85 12.89 -23.10 18.48
C LYS A 85 11.56 -22.52 18.91
N ASP A 86 11.51 -21.80 20.01
CA ASP A 86 10.29 -21.34 20.64
C ASP A 86 9.96 -19.88 20.29
N TRP A 87 10.98 -19.10 19.93
CA TRP A 87 10.84 -17.71 19.53
C TRP A 87 10.63 -17.58 18.02
N ARG A 88 9.73 -16.69 17.62
CA ARG A 88 9.52 -16.28 16.23
C ARG A 88 10.53 -15.20 15.87
N ASN A 89 11.49 -15.55 15.06
CA ASN A 89 12.58 -14.68 14.63
C ASN A 89 12.41 -14.27 13.18
N GLY A 90 12.74 -13.05 12.86
CA GLY A 90 12.74 -12.61 11.47
C GLY A 90 13.44 -11.28 11.26
N MET A 91 13.89 -11.08 10.03
CA MET A 91 14.36 -9.81 9.51
C MET A 91 13.49 -9.38 8.32
N TYR A 92 13.30 -8.09 8.20
CA TYR A 92 12.55 -7.47 7.12
C TYR A 92 13.35 -6.32 6.56
N HIS A 93 13.51 -6.29 5.25
CA HIS A 93 14.19 -5.22 4.53
C HIS A 93 13.26 -4.66 3.47
N ASN A 94 13.18 -3.34 3.40
CA ASN A 94 12.41 -2.64 2.37
C ASN A 94 13.26 -1.54 1.74
N ILE A 95 13.36 -1.58 0.41
CA ILE A 95 14.18 -0.68 -0.40
C ILE A 95 13.31 -0.06 -1.48
N PRO A 96 12.62 1.06 -1.22
CA PRO A 96 11.96 1.83 -2.26
C PRO A 96 12.98 2.67 -3.02
N ILE A 97 12.88 2.61 -4.35
CA ILE A 97 13.66 3.40 -5.30
C ILE A 97 12.67 4.13 -6.19
N SER A 98 12.86 5.42 -6.42
CA SER A 98 11.99 6.17 -7.33
C SER A 98 12.75 7.30 -8.01
N ALA A 99 12.22 7.72 -9.15
CA ALA A 99 12.70 8.90 -9.85
C ALA A 99 11.54 9.65 -10.48
N THR A 100 11.50 10.97 -10.30
CA THR A 100 10.47 11.83 -10.87
C THR A 100 11.08 12.74 -11.92
N PHE A 101 10.45 12.75 -13.10
CA PHE A 101 10.87 13.52 -14.26
C PHE A 101 9.77 14.50 -14.68
N ASN A 102 10.13 15.73 -14.94
CA ASN A 102 9.23 16.68 -15.56
C ASN A 102 9.41 16.61 -17.07
N VAL A 103 8.40 16.05 -17.73
CA VAL A 103 8.36 15.92 -19.20
C VAL A 103 7.54 17.08 -19.75
N PHE A 104 8.03 17.72 -20.81
CA PHE A 104 7.39 18.88 -21.44
C PHE A 104 7.04 20.04 -20.48
N LYS A 105 7.71 20.13 -19.32
CA LYS A 105 7.48 21.12 -18.25
C LYS A 105 6.16 20.99 -17.48
N TYR A 106 5.20 20.19 -17.96
CA TYR A 106 3.84 20.14 -17.41
C TYR A 106 3.45 18.75 -16.89
N LEU A 107 4.10 17.71 -17.38
CA LEU A 107 3.79 16.32 -17.01
C LEU A 107 4.85 15.80 -16.04
N ASN A 108 4.44 15.42 -14.86
CA ASN A 108 5.29 14.68 -13.92
C ASN A 108 5.18 13.20 -14.21
N LEU A 109 6.30 12.58 -14.52
CA LEU A 109 6.41 11.13 -14.71
C LEU A 109 7.24 10.58 -13.56
N THR A 110 6.65 9.69 -12.75
CA THR A 110 7.34 9.03 -11.64
C THR A 110 7.44 7.54 -11.91
N ALA A 111 8.67 7.05 -11.99
CA ALA A 111 8.97 5.61 -12.01
C ALA A 111 9.38 5.18 -10.61
N SER A 112 8.82 4.06 -10.12
CA SER A 112 9.14 3.53 -8.79
C SER A 112 9.35 2.02 -8.88
N PHE A 113 10.28 1.54 -8.06
CA PHE A 113 10.56 0.13 -7.85
C PHE A 113 10.70 -0.09 -6.35
N ASN A 114 9.99 -1.07 -5.83
CA ASN A 114 10.08 -1.43 -4.43
C ASN A 114 10.53 -2.87 -4.31
N PHE A 115 11.57 -3.10 -3.53
CA PHE A 115 12.07 -4.42 -3.18
C PHE A 115 11.87 -4.67 -1.69
N THR A 116 11.27 -5.80 -1.36
CA THR A 116 11.04 -6.23 0.01
C THR A 116 11.60 -7.62 0.19
N ASP A 117 12.36 -7.81 1.26
CA ASP A 117 12.94 -9.07 1.63
C ASP A 117 12.61 -9.43 3.09
N ARG A 118 12.33 -10.71 3.32
CA ARG A 118 11.99 -11.28 4.62
C ARG A 118 12.89 -12.48 4.85
N MET A 119 13.58 -12.50 5.98
CA MET A 119 14.47 -13.59 6.37
C MET A 119 13.94 -14.25 7.63
N TYR A 120 13.95 -15.58 7.64
CA TYR A 120 13.43 -16.41 8.71
C TYR A 120 14.42 -17.47 9.12
N THR A 121 14.34 -17.89 10.39
CA THR A 121 15.15 -18.99 10.94
C THR A 121 14.45 -20.34 10.86
N ASN A 122 13.20 -20.35 10.42
CA ASN A 122 12.44 -21.58 10.25
C ASN A 122 11.39 -21.44 9.14
N LYS A 123 10.89 -22.60 8.71
CA LYS A 123 9.72 -22.76 7.83
C LYS A 123 8.88 -23.94 8.32
N VAL A 124 7.57 -23.88 8.09
CA VAL A 124 6.63 -24.92 8.48
C VAL A 124 6.16 -25.67 7.23
N MET A 125 6.55 -26.91 7.10
CA MET A 125 6.08 -27.80 6.05
C MET A 125 4.80 -28.49 6.50
N ARG A 126 3.88 -28.72 5.54
CA ARG A 126 2.62 -29.43 5.77
C ARG A 126 2.59 -30.67 4.89
N GLU A 127 2.24 -31.78 5.48
CA GLU A 127 2.11 -33.07 4.79
C GLU A 127 0.81 -33.76 5.21
N TRP A 128 0.23 -34.51 4.30
CA TRP A 128 -0.95 -35.34 4.61
C TRP A 128 -0.51 -36.69 5.14
N ASP A 129 -0.83 -36.96 6.40
CA ASP A 129 -0.65 -38.27 7.01
C ASP A 129 -1.87 -39.15 6.70
N THR A 130 -1.69 -40.14 5.83
CA THR A 130 -2.74 -41.08 5.42
C THR A 130 -3.16 -42.03 6.54
N GLN A 131 -2.29 -42.33 7.51
CA GLN A 131 -2.60 -43.22 8.63
C GLN A 131 -3.48 -42.51 9.67
N GLN A 132 -3.19 -41.22 9.93
CA GLN A 132 -3.94 -40.46 10.92
C GLN A 132 -5.04 -39.60 10.29
N SER A 133 -5.19 -39.64 8.95
CA SER A 133 -6.16 -38.82 8.18
C SER A 133 -6.15 -37.36 8.60
N LYS A 134 -4.96 -36.79 8.79
CA LYS A 134 -4.78 -35.36 9.21
C LYS A 134 -3.57 -34.72 8.56
N ILE A 135 -3.60 -33.38 8.51
CA ILE A 135 -2.45 -32.59 8.08
C ILE A 135 -1.47 -32.50 9.24
N VAL A 136 -0.27 -33.01 9.04
CA VAL A 136 0.87 -32.87 9.98
C VAL A 136 1.72 -31.70 9.58
N GLN A 137 2.23 -30.98 10.58
CA GLN A 137 3.12 -29.86 10.38
C GLN A 137 4.51 -30.21 10.96
N ASP A 138 5.53 -30.03 10.13
CA ASP A 138 6.93 -30.17 10.55
C ASP A 138 7.66 -28.83 10.41
N THR A 139 8.44 -28.49 11.43
CA THR A 139 9.21 -27.26 11.45
C THR A 139 10.66 -27.52 11.13
N THR A 140 11.11 -27.07 9.98
CA THR A 140 12.50 -27.14 9.56
C THR A 140 13.25 -25.86 9.91
N TYR A 141 14.34 -25.98 10.66
CA TYR A 141 15.18 -24.85 11.05
C TYR A 141 16.31 -24.64 10.04
N GLY A 142 16.62 -23.38 9.79
CA GLY A 142 17.63 -22.95 8.82
C GLY A 142 17.50 -21.47 8.52
N PHE A 143 18.27 -20.97 7.59
CA PHE A 143 18.16 -19.60 7.13
C PHE A 143 17.41 -19.57 5.81
N TYR A 144 16.28 -18.88 5.79
CA TYR A 144 15.37 -18.79 4.64
C TYR A 144 15.10 -17.35 4.27
N ASN A 145 15.06 -17.10 2.97
CA ASN A 145 14.82 -15.79 2.39
C ASN A 145 13.52 -15.82 1.54
N VAL A 146 12.66 -14.83 1.74
CA VAL A 146 11.39 -14.67 1.01
C VAL A 146 11.25 -13.23 0.55
N PHE A 147 11.41 -13.00 -0.74
CA PHE A 147 11.39 -11.66 -1.29
C PHE A 147 10.24 -11.42 -2.28
N ASN A 148 9.88 -10.18 -2.42
CA ASN A 148 9.01 -9.71 -3.49
C ASN A 148 9.43 -8.33 -3.97
N TYR A 149 9.03 -8.00 -5.19
CA TYR A 149 9.24 -6.69 -5.77
C TYR A 149 8.07 -6.31 -6.65
N TYR A 150 7.86 -5.01 -6.80
CA TYR A 150 6.93 -4.47 -7.77
C TYR A 150 7.47 -3.19 -8.38
N GLY A 151 7.08 -2.94 -9.62
CA GLY A 151 7.35 -1.70 -10.33
C GLY A 151 6.08 -0.91 -10.54
N SER A 152 6.20 0.42 -10.54
CA SER A 152 5.10 1.30 -10.92
C SER A 152 5.59 2.49 -11.73
N LEU A 153 4.71 2.97 -12.60
CA LEU A 153 4.89 4.15 -13.40
C LEU A 153 3.65 5.02 -13.23
N SER A 154 3.82 6.27 -12.84
CA SER A 154 2.70 7.22 -12.72
C SER A 154 2.97 8.48 -13.51
N ALA A 155 1.92 9.05 -14.04
CA ALA A 155 1.94 10.32 -14.73
C ALA A 155 0.83 11.22 -14.18
N ASP A 156 1.17 12.44 -13.80
CA ASP A 156 0.24 13.45 -13.33
C ASP A 156 0.55 14.82 -13.91
N THR A 157 -0.47 15.65 -13.97
CA THR A 157 -0.32 17.05 -14.38
C THR A 157 -1.29 17.94 -13.62
N LYS A 158 -1.02 19.23 -13.59
CA LYS A 158 -1.92 20.25 -13.03
C LYS A 158 -2.35 21.22 -14.11
N LEU A 159 -3.64 21.23 -14.38
CA LEU A 159 -4.27 22.16 -15.30
C LEU A 159 -4.97 23.27 -14.53
N TYR A 160 -4.76 24.50 -14.92
CA TYR A 160 -5.32 25.67 -14.26
C TYR A 160 -6.34 26.35 -15.15
N GLY A 161 -7.60 26.42 -14.68
CA GLY A 161 -8.67 27.21 -15.26
C GLY A 161 -8.85 28.50 -14.48
N PHE A 162 -8.96 29.62 -15.17
CA PHE A 162 -9.31 30.92 -14.59
C PHE A 162 -10.60 31.41 -15.19
N TYR A 163 -11.60 31.63 -14.34
CA TYR A 163 -12.93 32.06 -14.76
C TYR A 163 -13.21 33.44 -14.21
N LYS A 164 -13.80 34.29 -15.05
CA LYS A 164 -14.38 35.54 -14.60
C LYS A 164 -15.67 35.22 -13.82
N PRO A 165 -15.86 35.85 -12.65
CA PRO A 165 -17.08 35.62 -11.89
C PRO A 165 -18.32 36.09 -12.67
N TRP A 166 -19.44 35.41 -12.48
CA TRP A 166 -20.70 35.85 -13.05
C TRP A 166 -21.12 37.18 -12.42
N LYS A 167 -21.82 38.03 -13.18
CA LYS A 167 -22.32 39.35 -12.74
C LYS A 167 -23.12 39.30 -11.44
N ILE A 168 -23.76 38.16 -11.14
CA ILE A 168 -24.51 37.92 -9.91
C ILE A 168 -23.71 38.09 -8.63
N PHE A 169 -22.38 37.87 -8.68
CA PHE A 169 -21.46 38.03 -7.54
C PHE A 169 -20.99 39.47 -7.35
N GLY A 170 -21.40 40.38 -8.22
CA GLY A 170 -20.96 41.81 -8.20
C GLY A 170 -19.42 41.91 -8.26
N ASP A 171 -18.90 43.04 -7.78
CA ASP A 171 -17.46 43.33 -7.76
C ASP A 171 -16.70 42.67 -6.59
N LYS A 172 -17.40 41.92 -5.74
CA LYS A 172 -16.79 41.28 -4.57
C LYS A 172 -15.87 40.12 -4.95
N VAL A 173 -16.27 39.30 -5.96
CA VAL A 173 -15.46 38.19 -6.45
C VAL A 173 -14.63 38.66 -7.64
N GLN A 174 -13.30 38.58 -7.50
CA GLN A 174 -12.37 39.07 -8.53
C GLN A 174 -12.03 37.99 -9.56
N ALA A 175 -11.84 36.75 -9.12
CA ALA A 175 -11.49 35.63 -9.97
C ALA A 175 -11.86 34.29 -9.30
N ILE A 176 -12.14 33.29 -10.13
CA ILE A 176 -12.31 31.89 -9.70
C ILE A 176 -11.20 31.08 -10.37
N ARG A 177 -10.44 30.33 -9.56
CA ARG A 177 -9.40 29.42 -10.01
C ARG A 177 -9.84 28.00 -9.82
N HIS A 178 -9.82 27.21 -10.88
CA HIS A 178 -10.02 25.77 -10.87
C HIS A 178 -8.67 25.09 -11.11
N ILE A 179 -8.31 24.15 -10.24
CA ILE A 179 -7.12 23.31 -10.41
C ILE A 179 -7.63 21.91 -10.67
N PHE A 180 -7.35 21.39 -11.85
CA PHE A 180 -7.69 20.03 -12.26
C PHE A 180 -6.41 19.22 -12.32
N THR A 181 -6.33 18.14 -11.52
CA THR A 181 -5.14 17.28 -11.40
C THR A 181 -5.53 15.85 -11.79
N PRO A 182 -5.45 15.49 -13.08
CA PRO A 182 -5.58 14.12 -13.52
C PRO A 182 -4.30 13.36 -13.24
N SER A 183 -4.43 12.08 -12.90
CA SER A 183 -3.31 11.16 -12.77
C SER A 183 -3.68 9.77 -13.30
N ILE A 184 -2.71 9.11 -13.87
CA ILE A 184 -2.76 7.71 -14.28
C ILE A 184 -1.54 7.01 -13.69
N SER A 185 -1.75 5.81 -13.15
CA SER A 185 -0.64 4.99 -12.69
C SER A 185 -0.81 3.55 -13.14
N PHE A 186 0.31 2.93 -13.45
CA PHE A 186 0.42 1.50 -13.74
C PHE A 186 1.32 0.88 -12.70
N SER A 187 0.91 -0.25 -12.13
CA SER A 187 1.74 -1.05 -11.22
C SER A 187 1.68 -2.52 -11.60
N ALA A 188 2.80 -3.20 -11.48
CA ALA A 188 2.88 -4.62 -11.79
C ALA A 188 3.85 -5.34 -10.85
N ALA A 189 3.49 -6.58 -10.51
CA ALA A 189 4.33 -7.52 -9.80
C ALA A 189 4.19 -8.94 -10.38
N PRO A 190 5.25 -9.73 -10.42
CA PRO A 190 5.16 -11.12 -10.85
C PRO A 190 4.40 -11.98 -9.84
N ASP A 191 4.01 -13.17 -10.28
CA ASP A 191 3.42 -14.16 -9.39
C ASP A 191 4.51 -14.86 -8.55
N PHE A 192 4.63 -14.44 -7.30
CA PHE A 192 5.55 -15.04 -6.34
C PHE A 192 5.08 -16.40 -5.81
N SER A 193 3.86 -16.85 -6.13
CA SER A 193 3.41 -18.20 -5.87
C SER A 193 3.84 -19.21 -6.94
N SER A 194 4.51 -18.75 -7.99
CA SER A 194 5.08 -19.63 -9.02
C SER A 194 6.12 -20.57 -8.42
N PRO A 195 6.17 -21.84 -8.85
CA PRO A 195 7.10 -22.85 -8.33
C PRO A 195 8.59 -22.42 -8.39
N ARG A 196 8.95 -21.56 -9.36
CA ARG A 196 10.32 -21.05 -9.54
C ARG A 196 10.88 -20.29 -8.32
N TYR A 197 10.00 -19.69 -7.51
CA TYR A 197 10.42 -18.97 -6.30
C TYR A 197 10.49 -19.86 -5.07
N GLY A 198 9.73 -20.95 -5.04
CA GLY A 198 9.72 -21.90 -3.92
C GLY A 198 9.05 -21.38 -2.65
N PHE A 199 8.40 -20.20 -2.67
CA PHE A 199 7.76 -19.57 -1.51
C PHE A 199 6.39 -20.15 -1.20
N TRP A 200 5.80 -20.87 -2.17
CA TRP A 200 4.52 -21.54 -2.05
C TRP A 200 4.65 -23.01 -2.42
N LYS A 201 3.90 -23.83 -1.73
CA LYS A 201 3.82 -25.27 -1.93
C LYS A 201 2.38 -25.69 -2.16
N THR A 202 2.20 -26.83 -2.74
CA THR A 202 0.88 -27.44 -2.95
C THR A 202 0.75 -28.64 -2.00
N LEU A 203 -0.38 -28.71 -1.29
CA LEU A 203 -0.75 -29.84 -0.45
C LEU A 203 -2.04 -30.46 -1.02
N SER A 204 -2.02 -31.76 -1.23
CA SER A 204 -3.23 -32.53 -1.58
C SER A 204 -3.58 -33.44 -0.42
N TYR A 205 -4.85 -33.41 0.00
CA TYR A 205 -5.36 -34.21 1.11
C TYR A 205 -6.81 -34.64 0.84
N VAL A 206 -7.29 -35.66 1.57
CA VAL A 206 -8.66 -36.13 1.49
C VAL A 206 -9.46 -35.48 2.62
N ASN A 207 -10.55 -34.77 2.27
CA ASN A 207 -11.44 -34.16 3.25
C ASN A 207 -12.37 -35.18 3.92
N GLU A 208 -13.15 -34.75 4.91
CA GLU A 208 -14.12 -35.60 5.63
C GLU A 208 -15.21 -36.20 4.73
N ARG A 209 -15.40 -35.65 3.52
CA ARG A 209 -16.36 -36.18 2.53
C ARG A 209 -15.75 -37.19 1.57
N GLY A 210 -14.46 -37.54 1.74
CA GLY A 210 -13.74 -38.43 0.85
C GLY A 210 -13.26 -37.78 -0.46
N GLU A 211 -13.33 -36.46 -0.60
CA GLU A 211 -12.92 -35.73 -1.81
C GLU A 211 -11.45 -35.32 -1.69
N THR A 212 -10.69 -35.46 -2.78
CA THR A 212 -9.31 -34.96 -2.84
C THR A 212 -9.33 -33.43 -3.02
N VAL A 213 -8.85 -32.74 -2.02
CA VAL A 213 -8.69 -31.28 -2.01
C VAL A 213 -7.23 -30.94 -2.23
N THR A 214 -6.98 -29.98 -3.13
CA THR A 214 -5.64 -29.45 -3.38
C THR A 214 -5.60 -27.96 -3.04
N GLU A 215 -4.75 -27.58 -2.09
CA GLU A 215 -4.57 -26.20 -1.65
C GLU A 215 -3.11 -25.74 -1.79
N LYS A 216 -2.91 -24.44 -2.06
CA LYS A 216 -1.61 -23.81 -1.98
C LYS A 216 -1.41 -23.22 -0.60
N TYR A 217 -0.27 -23.49 0.00
CA TYR A 217 0.14 -22.88 1.27
C TYR A 217 1.55 -22.33 1.17
N SER A 218 1.88 -21.35 2.01
CA SER A 218 3.27 -20.92 2.16
C SER A 218 3.86 -21.47 3.46
N PRO A 219 5.03 -22.13 3.40
CA PRO A 219 5.75 -22.55 4.61
C PRO A 219 6.13 -21.40 5.54
N PHE A 220 6.02 -20.16 5.05
CA PHE A 220 6.40 -18.92 5.75
C PHE A 220 5.20 -18.12 6.26
N SER A 221 3.96 -18.62 6.11
CA SER A 221 2.73 -17.90 6.52
C SER A 221 2.74 -17.53 8.01
N ASN A 222 3.31 -18.39 8.85
CA ASN A 222 3.43 -18.16 10.29
C ASN A 222 4.64 -17.30 10.67
N GLY A 223 5.48 -16.90 9.71
CA GLY A 223 6.61 -16.02 9.93
C GLY A 223 6.16 -14.66 10.47
N ILE A 224 7.01 -14.02 11.28
CA ILE A 224 6.67 -12.77 11.98
C ILE A 224 6.33 -11.61 11.02
N PHE A 225 6.83 -11.65 9.79
CA PHE A 225 6.57 -10.68 8.72
C PHE A 225 5.69 -11.26 7.60
N GLY A 226 5.08 -12.42 7.83
CA GLY A 226 4.20 -13.08 6.86
C GLY A 226 4.93 -13.60 5.62
N THR A 227 4.20 -13.77 4.54
CA THR A 227 4.73 -14.27 3.27
C THR A 227 4.36 -13.32 2.12
N VAL A 228 4.79 -13.65 0.92
CA VAL A 228 4.44 -12.95 -0.32
C VAL A 228 3.05 -13.36 -0.80
N SER A 229 2.36 -12.45 -1.48
CA SER A 229 1.02 -12.72 -2.05
C SER A 229 1.07 -13.70 -3.22
N GLN A 230 -0.05 -14.40 -3.41
CA GLN A 230 -0.27 -15.24 -4.60
C GLN A 230 -0.75 -14.41 -5.78
N GLY A 231 -0.49 -14.94 -6.99
CA GLY A 231 -0.96 -14.41 -8.25
C GLY A 231 -0.14 -13.22 -8.74
N LYS A 232 -0.12 -13.06 -10.06
CA LYS A 232 0.40 -11.84 -10.70
C LYS A 232 -0.47 -10.65 -10.33
N GLN A 233 0.17 -9.50 -10.23
CA GLN A 233 -0.51 -8.23 -10.03
C GLN A 233 -0.25 -7.32 -11.23
N GLY A 234 -1.29 -6.66 -11.69
CA GLY A 234 -1.21 -5.68 -12.77
C GLY A 234 -2.41 -4.77 -12.64
N THR A 235 -2.19 -3.49 -12.32
CA THR A 235 -3.27 -2.54 -12.09
C THR A 235 -2.97 -1.23 -12.78
N VAL A 236 -3.95 -0.72 -13.53
CA VAL A 236 -3.96 0.66 -14.01
C VAL A 236 -4.96 1.42 -13.17
N SER A 237 -4.52 2.51 -12.55
CA SER A 237 -5.38 3.37 -11.72
C SER A 237 -5.53 4.73 -12.38
N PHE A 238 -6.77 5.22 -12.39
CA PHE A 238 -7.14 6.55 -12.87
C PHE A 238 -7.64 7.35 -11.69
N SER A 239 -7.16 8.56 -11.54
CA SER A 239 -7.59 9.45 -10.48
C SER A 239 -7.66 10.87 -11.02
N VAL A 240 -8.66 11.60 -10.57
CA VAL A 240 -8.79 13.03 -10.82
C VAL A 240 -9.05 13.73 -9.50
N SER A 241 -8.43 14.88 -9.31
CA SER A 241 -8.67 15.76 -8.18
C SER A 241 -8.93 17.16 -8.69
N ASN A 242 -9.96 17.79 -8.13
CA ASN A 242 -10.39 19.14 -8.49
C ASN A 242 -10.39 19.99 -7.23
N ASN A 243 -9.81 21.18 -7.33
CA ASN A 243 -9.88 22.21 -6.30
C ASN A 243 -10.46 23.48 -6.93
N LEU A 244 -11.40 24.11 -6.25
CA LEU A 244 -12.04 25.33 -6.71
C LEU A 244 -11.89 26.42 -5.65
N GLU A 245 -11.17 27.47 -5.99
CA GLU A 245 -10.91 28.61 -5.13
C GLU A 245 -11.44 29.90 -5.75
N MET A 246 -11.89 30.81 -4.91
CA MET A 246 -12.23 32.16 -5.36
C MET A 246 -11.40 33.22 -4.64
N LYS A 247 -11.11 34.29 -5.34
CA LYS A 247 -10.45 35.49 -4.83
C LYS A 247 -11.51 36.56 -4.61
N VAL A 248 -11.68 37.01 -3.36
CA VAL A 248 -12.67 38.04 -2.98
C VAL A 248 -11.99 39.27 -2.44
N LYS A 249 -12.59 40.45 -2.66
CA LYS A 249 -12.17 41.71 -2.02
C LYS A 249 -12.37 41.57 -0.49
N SER A 250 -11.42 42.06 0.27
CA SER A 250 -11.46 42.01 1.73
C SER A 250 -10.78 43.26 2.31
N ASP A 251 -11.55 44.08 2.97
CA ASP A 251 -11.03 45.31 3.64
C ASP A 251 -10.29 45.00 4.95
N ARG A 252 -10.37 43.73 5.40
CA ARG A 252 -9.69 43.27 6.62
C ARG A 252 -8.32 42.63 6.36
N ASP A 253 -7.93 42.48 5.11
CA ASP A 253 -6.70 41.82 4.70
C ASP A 253 -5.69 42.87 4.19
N SER A 254 -4.45 42.81 4.62
CA SER A 254 -3.41 43.80 4.24
C SER A 254 -3.17 43.89 2.72
N THR A 255 -3.55 42.84 1.99
CA THR A 255 -3.45 42.78 0.52
C THR A 255 -4.73 43.21 -0.20
N GLY A 256 -5.78 43.62 0.53
CA GLY A 256 -7.09 44.00 -0.02
C GLY A 256 -7.89 42.82 -0.60
N VAL A 257 -7.36 41.60 -0.51
CA VAL A 257 -7.98 40.40 -1.10
C VAL A 257 -7.80 39.15 -0.23
N ARG A 258 -8.83 38.36 -0.18
CA ARG A 258 -8.84 37.05 0.52
C ARG A 258 -9.12 35.90 -0.44
N LYS A 259 -8.40 34.82 -0.26
CA LYS A 259 -8.70 33.53 -0.94
C LYS A 259 -9.66 32.72 -0.11
N ILE A 260 -10.73 32.20 -0.76
CA ILE A 260 -11.71 31.31 -0.16
C ILE A 260 -11.73 30.05 -1.00
N SER A 261 -11.56 28.91 -0.37
CA SER A 261 -11.78 27.60 -1.03
C SER A 261 -13.27 27.34 -1.08
N LEU A 262 -13.83 27.13 -2.28
CA LEU A 262 -15.21 26.70 -2.49
C LEU A 262 -15.32 25.19 -2.37
N ILE A 263 -14.41 24.50 -3.04
CA ILE A 263 -14.27 23.04 -2.97
C ILE A 263 -12.78 22.81 -2.69
N GLU A 264 -12.48 22.32 -1.49
CA GLU A 264 -11.11 22.01 -1.10
C GLU A 264 -10.57 20.84 -1.92
N ASN A 265 -11.40 19.82 -2.10
CA ASN A 265 -11.10 18.69 -2.97
C ASN A 265 -12.39 18.01 -3.45
N LEU A 266 -12.49 17.77 -4.74
CA LEU A 266 -13.45 16.87 -5.35
C LEU A 266 -12.65 15.84 -6.12
N SER A 267 -12.63 14.61 -5.64
CA SER A 267 -11.84 13.53 -6.25
C SER A 267 -12.73 12.39 -6.74
N ALA A 268 -12.25 11.76 -7.79
CA ALA A 268 -12.81 10.51 -8.32
C ALA A 268 -11.65 9.57 -8.65
N ASN A 269 -11.77 8.30 -8.27
CA ASN A 269 -10.78 7.29 -8.58
C ASN A 269 -11.43 5.96 -8.96
N MET A 270 -10.76 5.26 -9.87
CA MET A 270 -11.16 3.98 -10.42
C MET A 270 -9.92 3.23 -10.89
N SER A 271 -9.94 1.91 -10.82
CA SER A 271 -8.81 1.09 -11.28
C SER A 271 -9.27 -0.07 -12.15
N TYR A 272 -8.35 -0.51 -13.00
CA TYR A 272 -8.50 -1.68 -13.86
C TYR A 272 -7.46 -2.72 -13.49
N ASN A 273 -7.92 -3.87 -12.99
CA ASN A 273 -7.05 -5.00 -12.67
C ASN A 273 -6.83 -5.85 -13.92
N MET A 274 -5.64 -5.76 -14.51
CA MET A 274 -5.25 -6.51 -15.69
C MET A 274 -5.06 -8.01 -15.43
N ALA A 275 -4.76 -8.36 -14.18
CA ALA A 275 -4.47 -9.72 -13.76
C ALA A 275 -5.72 -10.50 -13.34
N ALA A 276 -6.86 -9.85 -13.14
CA ALA A 276 -8.11 -10.52 -12.81
C ALA A 276 -8.73 -11.19 -14.05
N ASP A 277 -9.37 -12.33 -13.88
CA ASP A 277 -10.05 -13.03 -14.97
C ASP A 277 -11.40 -12.39 -15.32
N SER A 278 -12.10 -11.88 -14.32
CA SER A 278 -13.41 -11.23 -14.46
C SER A 278 -13.52 -10.00 -13.56
N MET A 279 -14.52 -9.16 -13.78
CA MET A 279 -14.80 -7.94 -13.01
C MET A 279 -13.56 -7.07 -12.82
N LYS A 280 -12.84 -6.80 -13.93
CA LYS A 280 -11.53 -6.13 -13.94
C LYS A 280 -11.56 -4.69 -13.44
N TRP A 281 -12.69 -4.00 -13.56
CA TRP A 281 -12.86 -2.63 -13.08
C TRP A 281 -13.24 -2.59 -11.60
N SER A 282 -12.60 -1.72 -10.85
CA SER A 282 -13.04 -1.41 -9.48
C SER A 282 -14.33 -0.58 -9.51
N ASN A 283 -14.97 -0.42 -8.37
CA ASN A 283 -16.00 0.61 -8.21
C ASN A 283 -15.38 2.00 -8.39
N LEU A 284 -16.19 2.94 -8.89
CA LEU A 284 -15.83 4.36 -8.93
C LEU A 284 -16.05 4.95 -7.54
N ASN A 285 -14.98 5.41 -6.91
CA ASN A 285 -15.06 6.11 -5.63
C ASN A 285 -14.96 7.61 -5.87
N THR A 286 -15.89 8.34 -5.30
CA THR A 286 -15.90 9.81 -5.34
C THR A 286 -15.90 10.37 -3.93
N SER A 287 -15.21 11.47 -3.74
CA SER A 287 -15.27 12.21 -2.47
C SER A 287 -15.21 13.71 -2.70
N ILE A 288 -15.93 14.45 -1.89
CA ILE A 288 -15.94 15.90 -1.88
C ILE A 288 -15.64 16.40 -0.47
N LEU A 289 -14.73 17.36 -0.37
CA LEU A 289 -14.39 18.10 0.84
C LEU A 289 -14.67 19.57 0.59
N ILE A 290 -15.63 20.12 1.33
CA ILE A 290 -16.02 21.54 1.30
C ILE A 290 -15.61 22.16 2.63
N LYS A 291 -14.88 23.26 2.57
CA LYS A 291 -14.49 24.03 3.76
C LYS A 291 -15.44 25.23 3.91
N LEU A 292 -16.44 25.08 4.76
CA LEU A 292 -17.44 26.11 4.95
C LEU A 292 -16.95 27.27 5.84
N THR A 293 -16.20 26.94 6.89
CA THR A 293 -15.55 27.93 7.78
C THR A 293 -14.19 27.43 8.24
N LYS A 294 -13.45 28.25 9.02
CA LYS A 294 -12.15 27.84 9.59
C LYS A 294 -12.25 26.59 10.50
N GLY A 295 -13.42 26.35 11.11
CA GLY A 295 -13.63 25.23 12.04
C GLY A 295 -14.64 24.19 11.55
N PHE A 296 -15.25 24.37 10.37
CA PHE A 296 -16.28 23.45 9.87
C PHE A 296 -16.00 22.99 8.44
N ASN A 297 -15.73 21.71 8.32
CA ASN A 297 -15.53 21.03 7.05
C ASN A 297 -16.65 20.01 6.83
N LEU A 298 -17.18 19.98 5.62
CA LEU A 298 -18.15 18.96 5.18
C LEU A 298 -17.45 18.01 4.24
N GLN A 299 -17.40 16.73 4.62
CA GLN A 299 -16.87 15.67 3.78
C GLN A 299 -17.97 14.68 3.44
N MET A 300 -18.11 14.39 2.16
CA MET A 300 -19.00 13.35 1.64
C MET A 300 -18.20 12.42 0.75
N SER A 301 -18.54 11.14 0.76
CA SER A 301 -17.97 10.14 -0.14
C SER A 301 -19.05 9.19 -0.62
N ALA A 302 -18.89 8.73 -1.85
CA ALA A 302 -19.78 7.76 -2.47
C ALA A 302 -18.98 6.73 -3.25
N THR A 303 -19.49 5.49 -3.22
CA THR A 303 -18.96 4.39 -4.02
C THR A 303 -20.04 3.96 -5.01
N TRP A 304 -19.69 4.02 -6.28
CA TRP A 304 -20.58 3.70 -7.38
C TRP A 304 -20.22 2.35 -7.94
N ASP A 305 -21.18 1.42 -7.95
CA ASP A 305 -20.92 0.09 -8.50
C ASP A 305 -20.78 0.15 -10.02
N THR A 306 -19.67 -0.38 -10.48
CA THR A 306 -19.31 -0.41 -11.91
C THR A 306 -20.09 -1.45 -12.69
N TYR A 307 -20.57 -2.50 -12.04
CA TYR A 307 -21.18 -3.65 -12.69
C TYR A 307 -22.69 -3.71 -12.45
N THR A 308 -23.37 -4.41 -13.37
CA THR A 308 -24.82 -4.66 -13.26
C THR A 308 -25.09 -5.88 -12.40
N TYR A 309 -26.33 -5.95 -11.89
CA TYR A 309 -26.86 -7.09 -11.16
C TYR A 309 -27.88 -7.81 -12.04
N GLN A 310 -27.90 -9.15 -11.92
CA GLN A 310 -28.93 -10.03 -12.49
C GLN A 310 -29.43 -10.93 -11.36
N LEU A 311 -30.68 -11.40 -11.48
CA LEU A 311 -31.22 -12.35 -10.52
C LEU A 311 -30.68 -13.74 -10.86
N ASP A 312 -30.25 -14.47 -9.82
CA ASP A 312 -29.91 -15.88 -9.94
C ASP A 312 -31.19 -16.75 -10.04
N SER A 313 -31.02 -18.07 -10.12
CA SER A 313 -32.12 -19.03 -10.16
C SER A 313 -33.02 -19.04 -8.91
N TYR A 314 -32.56 -18.43 -7.83
CA TYR A 314 -33.28 -18.30 -6.55
C TYR A 314 -33.89 -16.90 -6.35
N GLY A 315 -33.74 -15.99 -7.35
CA GLY A 315 -34.25 -14.62 -7.28
C GLY A 315 -33.36 -13.65 -6.51
N ASN A 316 -32.13 -14.03 -6.13
CA ASN A 316 -31.20 -13.13 -5.45
C ASN A 316 -30.42 -12.28 -6.47
N PRO A 317 -30.17 -10.98 -6.17
CA PRO A 317 -29.36 -10.12 -7.03
C PRO A 317 -27.89 -10.53 -6.96
N VAL A 318 -27.35 -11.05 -8.06
CA VAL A 318 -25.94 -11.41 -8.22
C VAL A 318 -25.26 -10.43 -9.17
N ARG A 319 -24.08 -9.95 -8.78
CA ARG A 319 -23.26 -9.08 -9.59
C ARG A 319 -22.68 -9.83 -10.77
N VAL A 320 -22.86 -9.31 -12.00
CA VAL A 320 -22.39 -9.95 -13.22
C VAL A 320 -21.31 -9.13 -13.90
N ASN A 321 -20.44 -9.79 -14.67
CA ASN A 321 -19.31 -9.16 -15.37
C ASN A 321 -19.78 -8.35 -16.62
N LYS A 322 -20.74 -7.43 -16.41
CA LYS A 322 -21.25 -6.49 -17.43
C LYS A 322 -21.18 -5.07 -16.86
N PRO A 323 -20.20 -4.25 -17.29
CA PRO A 323 -20.14 -2.86 -16.84
C PRO A 323 -21.40 -2.07 -17.20
N ARG A 324 -21.86 -1.19 -16.29
CA ARG A 324 -23.11 -0.41 -16.46
C ARG A 324 -23.11 0.43 -17.74
N TRP A 325 -21.96 0.99 -18.13
CA TRP A 325 -21.86 1.78 -19.36
C TRP A 325 -22.01 0.97 -20.64
N THR A 326 -21.85 -0.36 -20.61
CA THR A 326 -22.06 -1.21 -21.79
C THR A 326 -23.51 -1.57 -22.01
N VAL A 327 -24.38 -1.39 -21.02
CA VAL A 327 -25.83 -1.69 -21.09
C VAL A 327 -26.70 -0.44 -21.05
N GLY A 328 -26.11 0.75 -21.24
CA GLY A 328 -26.83 2.03 -21.26
C GLY A 328 -27.52 2.38 -19.95
N LYS A 329 -27.15 1.78 -18.84
CA LYS A 329 -27.62 2.04 -17.48
C LYS A 329 -26.49 2.63 -16.64
N GLY A 330 -25.97 3.76 -17.10
CA GLY A 330 -24.97 4.54 -16.38
C GLY A 330 -25.59 5.36 -15.26
#